data_d2a28f15d5161a69f666c0060eb0624e
#
_entry.id   d2a28f15d5161a69f666c0060eb0624e
#
_cell.length_a   1.000
_cell.length_b   1.000
_cell.length_c   1.000
_cell.angle_alpha   90.00
_cell.angle_beta   90.00
_cell.angle_gamma   90.00
#
_symmetry.space_group_name_H-M   'P 1'
#
loop_
_entity.id
_entity.type
_entity.pdbx_description
1 polymer ?
#
loop_
_entity_poly.entity_id
_entity_poly.type
_entity_poly.pdbx_seq_one_letter_code
_entity_poly.pdbx_strand_id
1 'polypeptide(L)'
;STNQAAIENAHMNPFLLITFTVIMAPIVEELVFRGLLMGRVFNPDSIVGLIVSSLLFGLVHMPNSIGVWIVYAGMGLALGIAYRKFQKLEYCIMAHIINNSIAVSMLLLLQFLAPYIK
;
A
#
# COMPACT_ATOMS: atom_id res chain seq x y z
N SER A 1 -1.28 9.32 6.78
CA SER A 1 -0.53 10.02 5.74
C SER A 1 -1.31 11.22 5.20
N THR A 2 -0.61 12.14 4.55
CA THR A 2 -1.24 13.32 3.92
C THR A 2 -2.26 12.93 2.85
N ASN A 3 -1.97 11.91 2.07
CA ASN A 3 -2.89 11.39 1.06
C ASN A 3 -4.18 10.86 1.68
N GLN A 4 -4.06 10.12 2.78
CA GLN A 4 -5.23 9.61 3.48
C GLN A 4 -6.10 10.74 4.03
N ALA A 5 -5.49 11.74 4.66
CA ALA A 5 -6.21 12.91 5.15
C ALA A 5 -6.91 13.67 4.02
N ALA A 6 -6.26 13.82 2.86
CA ALA A 6 -6.86 14.47 1.69
C ALA A 6 -8.08 13.70 1.17
N ILE A 7 -8.01 12.37 1.13
CA ILE A 7 -9.12 11.51 0.70
C ILE A 7 -10.29 11.61 1.69
N GLU A 8 -10.01 11.56 3.00
CA GLU A 8 -11.03 11.70 4.04
C GLU A 8 -11.72 13.07 3.97
N ASN A 9 -10.95 14.13 3.74
CA ASN A 9 -11.47 15.50 3.63
C ASN A 9 -12.24 15.75 2.34
N ALA A 10 -12.08 14.92 1.32
CA ALA A 10 -12.83 15.05 0.07
C ALA A 10 -14.31 14.66 0.18
N HIS A 11 -14.76 14.23 1.35
CA HIS A 11 -16.14 13.79 1.62
C HIS A 11 -16.68 12.76 0.61
N MET A 12 -15.81 11.85 0.20
CA MET A 12 -16.20 10.77 -0.71
C MET A 12 -17.22 9.84 -0.05
N ASN A 13 -18.09 9.25 -0.88
CA ASN A 13 -18.98 8.20 -0.42
C ASN A 13 -18.14 7.06 0.20
N PRO A 14 -18.48 6.61 1.42
CA PRO A 14 -17.68 5.57 2.12
C PRO A 14 -17.51 4.29 1.30
N PHE A 15 -18.51 3.87 0.55
CA PHE A 15 -18.42 2.70 -0.31
C PHE A 15 -17.40 2.89 -1.45
N LEU A 16 -17.41 4.05 -2.09
CA LEU A 16 -16.43 4.39 -3.13
C LEU A 16 -15.02 4.51 -2.55
N LEU A 17 -14.89 5.11 -1.37
CA LEU A 17 -13.61 5.25 -0.68
C LEU A 17 -13.01 3.88 -0.35
N ILE A 18 -13.79 2.97 0.20
CA ILE A 18 -13.35 1.60 0.53
C ILE A 18 -12.95 0.85 -0.74
N THR A 19 -13.78 0.89 -1.78
CA THR A 19 -13.49 0.23 -3.06
C THR A 19 -12.19 0.77 -3.67
N PHE A 20 -12.02 2.08 -3.69
CA PHE A 20 -10.81 2.71 -4.21
C PHE A 20 -9.57 2.30 -3.40
N THR A 21 -9.64 2.41 -2.08
CA THR A 21 -8.49 2.13 -1.19
C THR A 21 -8.11 0.66 -1.16
N VAL A 22 -9.09 -0.23 -1.19
CA VAL A 22 -8.88 -1.67 -0.99
C VAL A 22 -8.57 -2.39 -2.29
N ILE A 23 -9.14 -1.96 -3.41
CA ILE A 23 -9.04 -2.67 -4.68
C ILE A 23 -8.26 -1.87 -5.73
N MET A 24 -8.71 -0.67 -6.06
CA MET A 24 -8.16 0.09 -7.18
C MET A 24 -6.73 0.57 -6.92
N ALA A 25 -6.49 1.18 -5.78
CA ALA A 25 -5.17 1.69 -5.43
C ALA A 25 -4.12 0.58 -5.39
N PRO A 26 -4.34 -0.56 -4.71
CA PRO A 26 -3.41 -1.68 -4.75
C PRO A 26 -3.09 -2.18 -6.16
N ILE A 27 -4.08 -2.30 -7.04
CA ILE A 27 -3.85 -2.74 -8.42
C ILE A 27 -2.90 -1.77 -9.13
N VAL A 28 -3.19 -0.48 -9.09
CA VAL A 28 -2.38 0.55 -9.75
C VAL A 28 -0.98 0.61 -9.14
N GLU A 29 -0.87 0.59 -7.82
CA GLU A 29 0.42 0.66 -7.13
C GLU A 29 1.30 -0.55 -7.46
N GLU A 30 0.75 -1.76 -7.48
CA GLU A 30 1.53 -2.94 -7.82
C GLU A 30 1.93 -2.97 -9.30
N LEU A 31 1.05 -2.51 -10.20
CA LEU A 31 1.40 -2.37 -11.62
C LEU A 31 2.59 -1.41 -11.80
N VAL A 32 2.61 -0.31 -11.06
CA VAL A 32 3.70 0.69 -11.16
C VAL A 32 4.97 0.20 -10.48
N PHE A 33 4.89 -0.21 -9.22
CA PHE A 33 6.08 -0.50 -8.42
C PHE A 33 6.69 -1.88 -8.71
N ARG A 34 5.88 -2.90 -8.97
CA ARG A 34 6.36 -4.24 -9.28
C ARG A 34 6.37 -4.50 -10.76
N GLY A 35 5.29 -4.20 -11.45
CA GLY A 35 5.21 -4.43 -12.88
C GLY A 35 6.20 -3.59 -13.70
N LEU A 36 6.19 -2.28 -13.51
CA LEU A 36 7.06 -1.36 -14.26
C LEU A 36 8.42 -1.18 -13.60
N LEU A 37 8.48 -0.70 -12.37
CA LEU A 37 9.74 -0.31 -11.74
C LEU A 37 10.64 -1.51 -11.49
N MET A 38 10.19 -2.49 -10.72
CA MET A 38 10.99 -3.70 -10.47
C MET A 38 11.10 -4.61 -11.68
N GLY A 39 10.02 -4.75 -12.44
CA GLY A 39 9.95 -5.74 -13.52
C GLY A 39 10.59 -5.29 -14.83
N ARG A 40 10.57 -3.99 -15.13
CA ARG A 40 11.02 -3.47 -16.42
C ARG A 40 12.15 -2.46 -16.35
N VAL A 41 12.05 -1.46 -15.47
CA VAL A 41 13.10 -0.45 -15.29
C VAL A 41 14.36 -1.08 -14.70
N PHE A 42 14.17 -1.86 -13.65
CA PHE A 42 15.19 -2.76 -13.14
C PHE A 42 14.97 -4.17 -13.69
N ASN A 43 15.56 -5.15 -13.08
CA ASN A 43 15.32 -6.56 -13.35
C ASN A 43 14.55 -7.13 -12.15
N PRO A 44 13.60 -8.07 -12.33
CA PRO A 44 12.88 -8.68 -11.21
C PRO A 44 13.76 -9.24 -10.10
N ASP A 45 14.98 -9.69 -10.44
CA ASP A 45 15.96 -10.22 -9.49
C ASP A 45 16.86 -9.16 -8.85
N SER A 46 16.73 -7.88 -9.28
CA SER A 46 17.60 -6.80 -8.81
C SER A 46 17.33 -6.45 -7.35
N ILE A 47 18.36 -6.55 -6.51
CA ILE A 47 18.31 -6.07 -5.13
C ILE A 47 18.23 -4.55 -5.09
N VAL A 48 18.92 -3.85 -5.99
CA VAL A 48 18.84 -2.39 -6.11
C VAL A 48 17.42 -1.97 -6.48
N GLY A 49 16.80 -2.66 -7.43
CA GLY A 49 15.40 -2.41 -7.78
C GLY A 49 14.44 -2.64 -6.62
N LEU A 50 14.66 -3.69 -5.83
CA LEU A 50 13.90 -3.96 -4.62
C LEU A 50 14.01 -2.81 -3.60
N ILE A 51 15.22 -2.35 -3.33
CA ILE A 51 15.47 -1.27 -2.36
C ILE A 51 14.87 0.05 -2.86
N VAL A 52 15.16 0.43 -4.08
CA VAL A 52 14.66 1.69 -4.66
C VAL A 52 13.14 1.71 -4.71
N SER A 53 12.51 0.65 -5.18
CA SER A 53 11.05 0.57 -5.25
C SER A 53 10.41 0.63 -3.86
N SER A 54 11.01 0.03 -2.85
CA SER A 54 10.51 0.04 -1.47
C SER A 54 10.57 1.45 -0.86
N LEU A 55 11.68 2.15 -1.05
CA LEU A 55 11.86 3.52 -0.55
C LEU A 55 10.88 4.49 -1.25
N LEU A 56 10.74 4.38 -2.56
CA LEU A 56 9.81 5.21 -3.34
C LEU A 56 8.35 4.87 -3.00
N PHE A 57 8.03 3.61 -2.78
CA PHE A 57 6.70 3.21 -2.32
C PHE A 57 6.33 3.92 -1.03
N GLY A 58 7.25 3.99 -0.09
CA GLY A 58 7.05 4.75 1.14
C GLY A 58 6.83 6.25 0.90
N LEU A 59 7.62 6.84 0.00
CA LEU A 59 7.57 8.27 -0.28
C LEU A 59 6.28 8.72 -0.99
N VAL A 60 5.77 7.93 -1.93
CA VAL A 60 4.54 8.30 -2.67
C VAL A 60 3.30 8.31 -1.79
N HIS A 61 3.34 7.68 -0.62
CA HIS A 61 2.28 7.76 0.38
C HIS A 61 2.29 9.09 1.16
N MET A 62 3.19 10.00 0.84
CA MET A 62 3.34 11.31 1.47
C MET A 62 3.36 11.20 3.00
N PRO A 63 4.35 10.49 3.56
CA PRO A 63 4.43 10.28 4.99
C PRO A 63 4.67 11.62 5.72
N ASN A 64 3.97 11.83 6.82
CA ASN A 64 4.11 13.01 7.66
C ASN A 64 5.11 12.81 8.81
N SER A 65 5.74 11.66 8.87
CA SER A 65 6.79 11.33 9.84
C SER A 65 7.70 10.22 9.32
N ILE A 66 8.88 10.08 9.90
CA ILE A 66 9.81 8.99 9.60
C ILE A 66 9.17 7.64 9.93
N GLY A 67 8.43 7.55 11.04
CA GLY A 67 7.74 6.32 11.43
C GLY A 67 6.72 5.85 10.38
N VAL A 68 5.91 6.76 9.87
CA VAL A 68 4.93 6.47 8.80
C VAL A 68 5.65 6.03 7.52
N TRP A 69 6.74 6.71 7.15
CA TRP A 69 7.54 6.32 5.99
C TRP A 69 8.11 4.90 6.13
N ILE A 70 8.65 4.56 7.31
CA ILE A 70 9.19 3.23 7.59
C ILE A 70 8.10 2.16 7.43
N VAL A 71 6.89 2.40 7.91
CA VAL A 71 5.76 1.46 7.77
C VAL A 71 5.44 1.20 6.30
N TYR A 72 5.28 2.25 5.50
CA TYR A 72 4.97 2.10 4.07
C TYR A 72 6.16 1.53 3.27
N ALA A 73 7.37 1.97 3.57
CA ALA A 73 8.58 1.42 2.94
C ALA A 73 8.76 -0.07 3.31
N GLY A 74 8.47 -0.43 4.55
CA GLY A 74 8.49 -1.83 5.02
C GLY A 74 7.45 -2.69 4.31
N MET A 75 6.25 -2.17 4.10
CA MET A 75 5.22 -2.85 3.31
C MET A 75 5.68 -3.01 1.85
N GLY A 76 6.25 -1.95 1.27
CA GLY A 76 6.83 -1.99 -0.07
C GLY A 76 7.94 -3.04 -0.18
N LEU A 77 8.78 -3.15 0.84
CA LEU A 77 9.84 -4.17 0.91
C LEU A 77 9.25 -5.58 0.96
N ALA A 78 8.25 -5.82 1.79
CA ALA A 78 7.60 -7.14 1.90
C ALA A 78 6.96 -7.58 0.58
N LEU A 79 6.22 -6.69 -0.07
CA LEU A 79 5.62 -6.94 -1.38
C LEU A 79 6.68 -7.13 -2.47
N GLY A 80 7.75 -6.35 -2.42
CA GLY A 80 8.88 -6.46 -3.35
C GLY A 80 9.65 -7.77 -3.19
N ILE A 81 9.85 -8.25 -1.98
CA ILE A 81 10.45 -9.57 -1.70
C ILE A 81 9.57 -10.68 -2.29
N ALA A 82 8.26 -10.60 -2.10
CA ALA A 82 7.32 -11.56 -2.68
C ALA A 82 7.40 -11.55 -4.21
N TYR A 83 7.46 -10.37 -4.83
CA TYR A 83 7.61 -10.26 -6.27
C TYR A 83 8.94 -10.82 -6.76
N ARG A 84 10.03 -10.52 -6.08
CA ARG A 84 11.35 -11.06 -6.42
C ARG A 84 11.38 -12.59 -6.34
N LYS A 85 10.72 -13.15 -5.33
CA LYS A 85 10.70 -14.60 -5.10
C LYS A 85 9.80 -15.33 -6.10
N PHE A 86 8.59 -14.86 -6.32
CA PHE A 86 7.58 -15.56 -7.11
C PHE A 86 7.46 -15.05 -8.54
N GLN A 87 7.86 -13.80 -8.80
CA GLN A 87 7.74 -13.09 -10.08
C GLN A 87 6.33 -13.15 -10.67
N LYS A 88 5.33 -13.09 -9.79
CA LYS A 88 3.91 -13.08 -10.12
C LYS A 88 3.24 -11.83 -9.54
N LEU A 89 2.90 -10.91 -10.44
CA LEU A 89 2.28 -9.64 -10.08
C LEU A 89 0.94 -9.84 -9.36
N GLU A 90 0.17 -10.83 -9.78
CA GLU A 90 -1.12 -11.18 -9.17
C GLU A 90 -0.99 -11.55 -7.68
N TYR A 91 0.12 -12.17 -7.27
CA TYR A 91 0.35 -12.48 -5.86
C TYR A 91 0.55 -11.21 -5.04
N CYS A 92 1.29 -10.26 -5.58
CA CYS A 92 1.51 -8.97 -4.91
C CYS A 92 0.21 -8.16 -4.83
N ILE A 93 -0.58 -8.13 -5.89
CA ILE A 93 -1.88 -7.46 -5.91
C ILE A 93 -2.80 -8.07 -4.85
N MET A 94 -2.91 -9.40 -4.80
CA MET A 94 -3.75 -10.08 -3.80
C MET A 94 -3.28 -9.81 -2.37
N ALA A 95 -1.99 -9.92 -2.11
CA ALA A 95 -1.42 -9.66 -0.80
C ALA A 95 -1.66 -8.20 -0.36
N HIS A 96 -1.52 -7.26 -1.29
CA HIS A 96 -1.76 -5.85 -1.04
C HIS A 96 -3.24 -5.57 -0.74
N ILE A 97 -4.16 -6.15 -1.53
CA ILE A 97 -5.61 -6.06 -1.28
C ILE A 97 -5.97 -6.63 0.09
N ILE A 98 -5.44 -7.80 0.44
CA ILE A 98 -5.68 -8.42 1.75
C ILE A 98 -5.19 -7.51 2.88
N ASN A 99 -3.97 -6.97 2.75
CA ASN A 99 -3.40 -6.06 3.74
C ASN A 99 -4.28 -4.81 3.94
N ASN A 100 -4.69 -4.17 2.86
CA ASN A 100 -5.54 -2.99 2.92
C ASN A 100 -6.95 -3.32 3.45
N SER A 101 -7.49 -4.48 3.11
CA SER A 101 -8.77 -4.97 3.65
C SER A 101 -8.72 -5.14 5.15
N ILE A 102 -7.66 -5.73 5.68
CA ILE A 102 -7.45 -5.88 7.12
C ILE A 102 -7.34 -4.52 7.78
N ALA A 103 -6.53 -3.61 7.23
CA ALA A 103 -6.33 -2.27 7.79
C ALA A 103 -7.65 -1.47 7.84
N VAL A 104 -8.43 -1.47 6.77
CA VAL A 104 -9.74 -0.79 6.72
C VAL A 104 -10.72 -1.43 7.68
N SER A 105 -10.77 -2.76 7.75
CA SER A 105 -11.64 -3.49 8.69
C SER A 105 -11.32 -3.15 10.14
N MET A 106 -10.04 -3.09 10.50
CA MET A 106 -9.62 -2.69 11.84
C MET A 106 -9.98 -1.25 12.15
N LEU A 107 -9.80 -0.34 11.19
CA LEU A 107 -10.17 1.07 11.35
C LEU A 107 -11.67 1.21 11.60
N LEU A 108 -12.51 0.55 10.81
CA LEU A 108 -13.96 0.55 10.97
C LEU A 108 -14.39 -0.03 12.32
N LEU A 109 -13.74 -1.12 12.76
CA LEU A 109 -14.00 -1.73 14.06
C LEU A 109 -13.66 -0.76 15.19
N LEU A 110 -12.51 -0.11 15.12
CA LEU A 110 -12.10 0.88 16.14
C LEU A 110 -13.06 2.07 16.18
N GLN A 111 -13.51 2.56 15.03
CA GLN A 111 -14.50 3.62 14.97
C GLN A 111 -15.84 3.21 15.58
N PHE A 112 -16.25 1.96 15.33
CA PHE A 112 -17.47 1.40 15.92
C PHE A 112 -17.36 1.26 17.44
N LEU A 113 -16.20 0.84 17.94
CA LEU A 113 -15.96 0.64 19.37
C LEU A 113 -15.63 1.92 20.14
N ALA A 114 -15.17 2.96 19.45
CA ALA A 114 -14.71 4.21 20.08
C ALA A 114 -15.70 4.81 21.10
N PRO A 115 -17.03 4.83 20.86
CA PRO A 115 -18.00 5.35 21.82
C PRO A 115 -18.09 4.51 23.11
N TYR A 116 -17.66 3.25 23.09
CA TYR A 116 -17.74 2.31 24.20
C TYR A 116 -16.45 2.18 24.98
N ILE A 117 -15.36 2.72 24.46
CA ILE A 117 -14.03 2.71 25.10
C ILE A 117 -13.81 4.10 25.72
N LYS A 118 -13.92 4.17 27.05
CA LYS A 118 -13.66 5.40 27.80
C LYS A 118 -12.37 5.27 28.61
#